data_cf0ce3657a48cd677bfc8dc5141ea073
#
_entry.id   cf0ce3657a48cd677bfc8dc5141ea073
#
_cell.length_a   1.000
_cell.length_b   1.000
_cell.length_c   1.000
_cell.angle_alpha   90.00
_cell.angle_beta   90.00
_cell.angle_gamma   90.00
#
_symmetry.space_group_name_H-M   'P 1'
#
loop_
_entity.id
_entity.type
_entity.pdbx_description
1 polymer ?
#
loop_
_entity_poly.entity_id
_entity_poly.type
_entity_poly.pdbx_seq_one_letter_code
_entity_poly.pdbx_strand_id
1 'polypeptide(L)'
;MKKEIFTLTFMLLLGANLFAQDLVFKMTEDSGVEIVNDARFDIVNKCIGNTKEGTTIRLGEVDFADGNRYAGCSVEIAHENKAMEGYLDFYLGNPDNGGVLINDVQVNGTGAFQYYRTFRYNFYPEGGDVVRPTGKGDVYVRYRECEGNLKKVVFYTEELSDSDMGEMKDPVYQYQSLLAKNAEIIEKADSDPHLNDEGAIGWT
;
A
#
# COMPACT_ATOMS: atom_id res chain seq x y z
N MET A 1 -63.32 25.81 -17.42
CA MET A 1 -62.36 25.88 -16.33
C MET A 1 -61.49 24.61 -16.40
N LYS A 2 -60.28 24.72 -16.98
CA LYS A 2 -59.33 23.63 -17.06
C LYS A 2 -58.42 23.74 -15.83
N LYS A 3 -58.41 22.69 -15.00
CA LYS A 3 -57.46 22.55 -13.87
C LYS A 3 -56.17 22.06 -14.44
N GLU A 4 -55.16 22.91 -14.38
CA GLU A 4 -53.78 22.50 -14.65
C GLU A 4 -53.23 21.83 -13.40
N ILE A 5 -52.91 20.55 -13.56
CA ILE A 5 -52.23 19.75 -12.53
C ILE A 5 -50.73 20.04 -12.68
N PHE A 6 -50.19 20.80 -11.74
CA PHE A 6 -48.74 21.01 -11.62
C PHE A 6 -48.11 19.73 -11.03
N THR A 7 -47.56 18.90 -11.91
CA THR A 7 -46.76 17.76 -11.48
C THR A 7 -45.37 18.27 -11.09
N LEU A 8 -45.17 18.47 -9.79
CA LEU A 8 -43.87 18.78 -9.24
C LEU A 8 -43.00 17.52 -9.27
N THR A 9 -42.21 17.39 -10.33
CA THR A 9 -41.19 16.34 -10.41
C THR A 9 -40.07 16.69 -9.42
N PHE A 10 -40.14 16.08 -8.24
CA PHE A 10 -39.08 16.11 -7.24
C PHE A 10 -37.94 15.26 -7.80
N MET A 11 -37.03 15.90 -8.53
CA MET A 11 -35.73 15.33 -8.88
C MET A 11 -34.98 15.16 -7.58
N LEU A 12 -35.02 13.96 -6.99
CA LEU A 12 -34.05 13.51 -5.99
C LEU A 12 -32.69 13.46 -6.70
N LEU A 13 -31.94 14.55 -6.58
CA LEU A 13 -30.49 14.49 -6.75
C LEU A 13 -29.96 13.61 -5.61
N LEU A 14 -29.97 12.31 -5.84
CA LEU A 14 -29.05 11.39 -5.17
C LEU A 14 -27.64 11.85 -5.57
N GLY A 15 -27.10 12.78 -4.80
CA GLY A 15 -25.67 13.02 -4.78
C GLY A 15 -25.04 11.68 -4.44
N ALA A 16 -24.68 10.91 -5.47
CA ALA A 16 -23.71 9.85 -5.31
C ALA A 16 -22.46 10.56 -4.77
N ASN A 17 -22.27 10.51 -3.47
CA ASN A 17 -20.94 10.68 -2.91
C ASN A 17 -20.12 9.57 -3.55
N LEU A 18 -19.52 9.86 -4.69
CA LEU A 18 -18.42 9.09 -5.24
C LEU A 18 -17.28 9.24 -4.22
N PHE A 19 -17.38 8.47 -3.13
CA PHE A 19 -16.18 8.23 -2.33
C PHE A 19 -15.16 7.69 -3.31
N ALA A 20 -14.07 8.40 -3.45
CA ALA A 20 -12.97 7.91 -4.26
C ALA A 20 -12.62 6.52 -3.72
N GLN A 21 -12.67 5.53 -4.59
CA GLN A 21 -12.36 4.16 -4.23
C GLN A 21 -10.89 3.91 -4.51
N ASP A 22 -10.25 3.13 -3.65
CA ASP A 22 -8.89 2.66 -3.88
C ASP A 22 -8.79 1.93 -5.23
N LEU A 23 -7.74 2.22 -5.97
CA LEU A 23 -7.45 1.58 -7.25
C LEU A 23 -6.43 0.46 -7.04
N VAL A 24 -6.83 -0.77 -7.36
CA VAL A 24 -6.03 -1.98 -7.09
C VAL A 24 -5.54 -2.60 -8.38
N PHE A 25 -4.22 -2.79 -8.49
CA PHE A 25 -3.56 -3.56 -9.53
C PHE A 25 -3.05 -4.89 -8.96
N LYS A 26 -3.55 -5.99 -9.48
CA LYS A 26 -3.06 -7.33 -9.17
C LYS A 26 -2.00 -7.72 -10.19
N MET A 27 -0.92 -8.35 -9.76
CA MET A 27 0.18 -8.75 -10.63
C MET A 27 -0.07 -10.12 -11.25
N THR A 28 -1.14 -10.21 -12.06
CA THR A 28 -1.58 -11.43 -12.76
C THR A 28 -1.71 -11.17 -14.27
N GLU A 29 -1.58 -12.22 -15.08
CA GLU A 29 -1.61 -12.13 -16.55
C GLU A 29 -2.91 -11.52 -17.11
N ASP A 30 -4.02 -11.72 -16.42
CA ASP A 30 -5.36 -11.25 -16.80
C ASP A 30 -5.72 -9.86 -16.27
N SER A 31 -4.80 -9.21 -15.55
CA SER A 31 -5.06 -7.92 -14.89
C SER A 31 -4.90 -6.68 -15.79
N GLY A 32 -4.32 -6.85 -16.98
CA GLY A 32 -3.96 -5.74 -17.87
C GLY A 32 -2.62 -5.08 -17.52
N VAL A 33 -1.91 -5.57 -16.50
CA VAL A 33 -0.54 -5.18 -16.17
C VAL A 33 0.42 -5.78 -17.19
N GLU A 34 1.43 -5.01 -17.60
CA GLU A 34 2.41 -5.44 -18.61
C GLU A 34 3.83 -5.45 -18.03
N ILE A 35 4.57 -6.52 -18.26
CA ILE A 35 6.00 -6.60 -17.96
C ILE A 35 6.76 -5.98 -19.14
N VAL A 36 7.49 -4.89 -18.86
CA VAL A 36 8.27 -4.21 -19.90
C VAL A 36 9.60 -4.92 -20.13
N ASN A 37 10.25 -5.36 -19.06
CA ASN A 37 11.53 -6.06 -19.12
C ASN A 37 11.79 -6.94 -17.89
N ASP A 38 12.69 -7.91 -18.05
CA ASP A 38 13.42 -8.63 -17.01
C ASP A 38 12.57 -9.22 -15.85
N ALA A 39 11.35 -9.66 -16.13
CA ALA A 39 10.49 -10.31 -15.13
C ALA A 39 9.55 -11.32 -15.79
N ARG A 40 8.77 -12.03 -15.01
CA ARG A 40 7.72 -12.92 -15.48
C ARG A 40 6.56 -13.03 -14.51
N PHE A 41 5.37 -13.34 -15.01
CA PHE A 41 4.24 -13.72 -14.17
C PHE A 41 4.49 -15.09 -13.54
N ASP A 42 4.28 -15.18 -12.23
CA ASP A 42 4.17 -16.43 -11.50
C ASP A 42 2.68 -16.72 -11.27
N ILE A 43 2.14 -17.63 -12.08
CA ILE A 43 0.71 -17.98 -12.07
C ILE A 43 0.31 -18.64 -10.75
N VAL A 44 1.21 -19.42 -10.14
CA VAL A 44 0.96 -20.16 -8.89
C VAL A 44 0.86 -19.19 -7.72
N ASN A 45 1.82 -18.28 -7.61
CA ASN A 45 1.88 -17.32 -6.50
C ASN A 45 1.10 -16.03 -6.78
N LYS A 46 0.57 -15.87 -8.01
CA LYS A 46 -0.19 -14.69 -8.46
C LYS A 46 0.58 -13.40 -8.22
N CYS A 47 1.81 -13.36 -8.72
CA CYS A 47 2.72 -12.24 -8.59
C CYS A 47 3.58 -12.06 -9.86
N ILE A 48 4.31 -10.97 -9.95
CA ILE A 48 5.43 -10.81 -10.88
C ILE A 48 6.70 -11.13 -10.11
N GLY A 49 7.45 -12.12 -10.57
CA GLY A 49 8.70 -12.57 -9.98
C GLY A 49 9.86 -12.54 -10.97
N ASN A 50 11.02 -13.04 -10.56
CA ASN A 50 12.28 -12.94 -11.29
C ASN A 50 12.67 -11.50 -11.63
N THR A 51 12.31 -10.58 -10.75
CA THR A 51 12.65 -9.18 -10.88
C THR A 51 14.09 -8.93 -10.46
N LYS A 52 14.66 -7.85 -10.92
CA LYS A 52 15.97 -7.34 -10.52
C LYS A 52 15.96 -5.82 -10.59
N GLU A 53 17.02 -5.18 -10.17
CA GLU A 53 17.22 -3.76 -10.39
C GLU A 53 16.99 -3.38 -11.86
N GLY A 54 16.25 -2.29 -12.11
CA GLY A 54 15.84 -1.82 -13.43
C GLY A 54 14.63 -2.54 -14.02
N THR A 55 14.12 -3.63 -13.41
CA THR A 55 12.85 -4.22 -13.82
C THR A 55 11.77 -3.16 -13.86
N THR A 56 11.03 -3.09 -14.96
CA THR A 56 9.97 -2.10 -15.19
C THR A 56 8.67 -2.81 -15.54
N ILE A 57 7.59 -2.39 -14.88
CA ILE A 57 6.23 -2.91 -15.03
C ILE A 57 5.32 -1.74 -15.36
N ARG A 58 4.48 -1.85 -16.40
CA ARG A 58 3.39 -0.91 -16.67
C ARG A 58 2.13 -1.40 -15.97
N LEU A 59 1.58 -0.58 -15.08
CA LEU A 59 0.33 -0.90 -14.38
C LEU A 59 -0.88 -0.66 -15.26
N GLY A 60 -0.85 0.37 -16.09
CA GLY A 60 -1.94 0.84 -16.93
C GLY A 60 -2.25 2.30 -16.67
N GLU A 61 -3.34 2.76 -17.25
CA GLU A 61 -3.76 4.16 -17.18
C GLU A 61 -4.41 4.47 -15.83
N VAL A 62 -3.94 5.54 -15.17
CA VAL A 62 -4.48 6.09 -13.92
C VAL A 62 -4.89 7.54 -14.14
N ASP A 63 -6.04 7.90 -13.62
CA ASP A 63 -6.53 9.28 -13.62
C ASP A 63 -6.38 9.86 -12.21
N PHE A 64 -5.42 10.76 -12.04
CA PHE A 64 -5.14 11.46 -10.78
C PHE A 64 -5.96 12.74 -10.62
N ALA A 65 -6.75 13.10 -11.64
CA ALA A 65 -7.52 14.35 -11.71
C ALA A 65 -6.65 15.59 -11.43
N ASP A 66 -6.99 16.38 -10.44
CA ASP A 66 -6.25 17.58 -10.00
C ASP A 66 -5.16 17.27 -8.94
N GLY A 67 -4.81 15.99 -8.77
CA GLY A 67 -3.85 15.52 -7.76
C GLY A 67 -4.44 15.17 -6.40
N ASN A 68 -5.76 15.28 -6.24
CA ASN A 68 -6.44 15.01 -4.96
C ASN A 68 -7.21 13.68 -4.95
N ARG A 69 -7.18 12.92 -6.06
CA ARG A 69 -7.95 11.68 -6.18
C ARG A 69 -7.38 10.56 -5.32
N TYR A 70 -6.04 10.48 -5.24
CA TYR A 70 -5.34 9.49 -4.41
C TYR A 70 -4.38 10.22 -3.47
N ALA A 71 -4.26 9.71 -2.26
CA ALA A 71 -3.36 10.23 -1.25
C ALA A 71 -1.95 9.63 -1.34
N GLY A 72 -1.84 8.40 -1.87
CA GLY A 72 -0.56 7.71 -1.97
C GLY A 72 -0.68 6.34 -2.63
N CYS A 73 0.37 5.55 -2.51
CA CYS A 73 0.37 4.18 -3.00
C CYS A 73 0.97 3.20 -2.01
N SER A 74 0.60 1.93 -2.17
CA SER A 74 1.15 0.80 -1.43
C SER A 74 1.53 -0.32 -2.37
N VAL A 75 2.51 -1.12 -1.94
CA VAL A 75 2.99 -2.31 -2.63
C VAL A 75 2.98 -3.51 -1.69
N GLU A 76 2.56 -4.66 -2.21
CA GLU A 76 2.68 -5.95 -1.52
C GLU A 76 3.77 -6.76 -2.20
N ILE A 77 4.92 -6.90 -1.53
CA ILE A 77 6.15 -7.49 -2.06
C ILE A 77 6.74 -8.51 -1.10
N ALA A 78 7.46 -9.49 -1.65
CA ALA A 78 8.21 -10.48 -0.88
C ALA A 78 9.63 -10.64 -1.44
N HIS A 79 10.61 -10.78 -0.56
CA HIS A 79 12.00 -11.06 -0.90
C HIS A 79 12.66 -11.93 0.19
N GLU A 80 13.54 -12.87 -0.21
CA GLU A 80 14.14 -13.82 0.75
C GLU A 80 15.18 -13.21 1.69
N ASN A 81 15.94 -12.21 1.22
CA ASN A 81 16.97 -11.57 2.03
C ASN A 81 16.36 -10.48 2.94
N LYS A 82 16.37 -10.71 4.24
CA LYS A 82 15.88 -9.73 5.24
C LYS A 82 16.66 -8.41 5.27
N ALA A 83 17.91 -8.42 4.81
CA ALA A 83 18.75 -7.24 4.78
C ALA A 83 18.63 -6.43 3.48
N MET A 84 17.76 -6.87 2.54
CA MET A 84 17.49 -6.08 1.35
C MET A 84 16.75 -4.80 1.74
N GLU A 85 17.24 -3.69 1.24
CA GLU A 85 16.60 -2.37 1.28
C GLU A 85 16.66 -1.80 -0.13
N GLY A 86 15.60 -1.14 -0.57
CA GLY A 86 15.55 -0.50 -1.87
C GLY A 86 14.20 0.16 -2.10
N TYR A 87 13.91 0.47 -3.36
CA TYR A 87 12.74 1.28 -3.71
C TYR A 87 12.00 0.71 -4.89
N LEU A 88 10.69 0.89 -4.88
CA LEU A 88 9.85 0.81 -6.07
C LEU A 88 9.47 2.23 -6.47
N ASP A 89 10.09 2.71 -7.55
CA ASP A 89 9.87 4.04 -8.09
C ASP A 89 8.65 4.03 -9.01
N PHE A 90 7.72 4.93 -8.76
CA PHE A 90 6.50 5.10 -9.55
C PHE A 90 6.64 6.27 -10.50
N TYR A 91 6.35 6.05 -11.78
CA TYR A 91 6.44 7.05 -12.83
C TYR A 91 5.09 7.24 -13.52
N LEU A 92 4.74 8.49 -13.77
CA LEU A 92 3.70 8.85 -14.74
C LEU A 92 4.36 9.00 -16.13
N GLY A 93 4.01 8.12 -17.05
CA GLY A 93 4.71 7.92 -18.31
C GLY A 93 5.90 6.95 -18.21
N ASN A 94 6.37 6.47 -19.35
CA ASN A 94 7.49 5.53 -19.42
C ASN A 94 8.79 6.18 -18.93
N PRO A 95 9.46 5.63 -17.89
CA PRO A 95 10.67 6.21 -17.33
C PRO A 95 11.83 6.32 -18.31
N ASP A 96 11.88 5.46 -19.36
CA ASP A 96 12.92 5.52 -20.39
C ASP A 96 12.64 6.60 -21.45
N ASN A 97 11.43 7.17 -21.46
CA ASN A 97 10.96 8.16 -22.43
C ASN A 97 10.50 9.47 -21.75
N GLY A 98 11.12 9.85 -20.64
CA GLY A 98 10.82 11.10 -19.95
C GLY A 98 9.62 11.03 -19.00
N GLY A 99 9.27 9.84 -18.52
CA GLY A 99 8.30 9.67 -17.43
C GLY A 99 8.73 10.44 -16.18
N VAL A 100 7.74 10.99 -15.47
CA VAL A 100 7.96 11.80 -14.27
C VAL A 100 7.82 10.94 -13.04
N LEU A 101 8.79 11.00 -12.11
CA LEU A 101 8.75 10.31 -10.84
C LEU A 101 7.64 10.93 -9.96
N ILE A 102 6.68 10.11 -9.55
CA ILE A 102 5.50 10.54 -8.78
C ILE A 102 5.48 10.00 -7.35
N ASN A 103 6.22 8.95 -7.08
CA ASN A 103 6.47 8.42 -5.73
C ASN A 103 7.67 7.44 -5.75
N ASP A 104 8.27 7.25 -4.59
CA ASP A 104 9.22 6.18 -4.33
C ASP A 104 8.82 5.45 -3.04
N VAL A 105 8.53 4.17 -3.15
CA VAL A 105 8.12 3.34 -2.02
C VAL A 105 9.33 2.56 -1.54
N GLN A 106 9.84 2.92 -0.36
CA GLN A 106 10.91 2.15 0.27
C GLN A 106 10.38 0.78 0.68
N VAL A 107 11.11 -0.26 0.33
CA VAL A 107 10.79 -1.66 0.65
C VAL A 107 11.95 -2.34 1.32
N ASN A 108 11.65 -3.26 2.22
CA ASN A 108 12.64 -4.06 2.92
C ASN A 108 12.41 -5.55 2.65
N GLY A 109 13.45 -6.35 2.79
CA GLY A 109 13.36 -7.79 2.63
C GLY A 109 12.48 -8.45 3.70
N THR A 110 11.68 -9.42 3.27
CA THR A 110 10.66 -10.06 4.11
C THR A 110 11.12 -11.38 4.72
N GLY A 111 12.22 -11.95 4.20
CA GLY A 111 12.83 -13.19 4.70
C GLY A 111 12.42 -14.46 3.96
N ALA A 112 11.49 -14.38 3.02
CA ALA A 112 11.15 -15.45 2.09
C ALA A 112 10.34 -14.90 0.91
N PHE A 113 10.46 -15.51 -0.28
CA PHE A 113 9.71 -15.10 -1.49
C PHE A 113 8.19 -15.35 -1.41
N GLN A 114 7.72 -16.09 -0.42
CA GLN A 114 6.30 -16.35 -0.17
C GLN A 114 5.74 -15.54 1.00
N TYR A 115 6.59 -14.78 1.68
CA TYR A 115 6.19 -13.99 2.83
C TYR A 115 6.03 -12.53 2.42
N TYR A 116 4.83 -12.18 2.00
CA TYR A 116 4.50 -10.85 1.51
C TYR A 116 4.29 -9.87 2.65
N ARG A 117 4.81 -8.65 2.48
CA ARG A 117 4.54 -7.51 3.34
C ARG A 117 4.07 -6.33 2.51
N THR A 118 3.28 -5.48 3.11
CA THR A 118 2.76 -4.25 2.48
C THR A 118 3.55 -3.06 2.99
N PHE A 119 4.07 -2.27 2.05
CA PHE A 119 4.71 -0.99 2.30
C PHE A 119 3.85 0.10 1.66
N ARG A 120 3.66 1.24 2.35
CA ARG A 120 2.76 2.30 1.90
C ARG A 120 3.32 3.68 2.24
N TYR A 121 3.20 4.61 1.28
CA TYR A 121 3.66 5.98 1.41
C TYR A 121 2.69 6.93 0.73
N ASN A 122 2.41 8.06 1.39
CA ASN A 122 1.67 9.15 0.78
C ASN A 122 2.46 9.72 -0.41
N PHE A 123 1.75 10.33 -1.35
CA PHE A 123 2.40 11.19 -2.33
C PHE A 123 2.97 12.39 -1.60
N TYR A 124 4.25 12.67 -1.83
CA TYR A 124 4.89 13.80 -1.20
C TYR A 124 4.25 15.12 -1.66
N PRO A 125 4.10 16.12 -0.76
CA PRO A 125 3.90 17.47 -1.20
C PRO A 125 5.12 17.91 -2.02
N GLU A 126 4.90 18.70 -3.06
CA GLU A 126 5.92 19.13 -4.01
C GLU A 126 7.27 19.44 -3.36
N GLY A 127 8.31 18.78 -3.80
CA GLY A 127 9.69 18.98 -3.32
C GLY A 127 10.65 17.90 -3.83
N GLY A 128 11.80 18.31 -4.33
CA GLY A 128 12.81 17.42 -4.90
C GLY A 128 12.46 16.92 -6.29
N ASP A 129 12.91 15.69 -6.59
CA ASP A 129 12.70 15.06 -7.91
C ASP A 129 11.34 14.36 -8.03
N VAL A 130 10.58 14.25 -6.92
CA VAL A 130 9.26 13.62 -6.86
C VAL A 130 8.17 14.68 -7.03
N VAL A 131 7.27 14.46 -7.98
CA VAL A 131 6.18 15.39 -8.32
C VAL A 131 4.85 14.75 -7.96
N ARG A 132 3.97 15.51 -7.27
CA ARG A 132 2.61 15.05 -7.01
C ARG A 132 1.88 14.80 -8.33
N PRO A 133 1.35 13.58 -8.58
CA PRO A 133 0.76 13.26 -9.87
C PRO A 133 -0.56 14.01 -10.09
N THR A 134 -0.72 14.53 -11.32
CA THR A 134 -1.96 15.16 -11.79
C THR A 134 -2.31 14.67 -13.18
N GLY A 135 -3.58 14.83 -13.58
CA GLY A 135 -4.04 14.41 -14.89
C GLY A 135 -4.13 12.91 -15.04
N LYS A 136 -4.04 12.44 -16.28
CA LYS A 136 -4.28 11.05 -16.65
C LYS A 136 -3.14 10.51 -17.50
N GLY A 137 -2.68 9.31 -17.20
CA GLY A 137 -1.63 8.66 -17.98
C GLY A 137 -1.26 7.28 -17.47
N ASP A 138 -0.43 6.60 -18.25
CA ASP A 138 0.10 5.29 -17.87
C ASP A 138 1.06 5.41 -16.69
N VAL A 139 0.89 4.54 -15.70
CA VAL A 139 1.78 4.44 -14.54
C VAL A 139 2.70 3.25 -14.71
N TYR A 140 3.97 3.49 -14.40
CA TYR A 140 5.03 2.48 -14.40
C TYR A 140 5.63 2.35 -13.02
N VAL A 141 6.06 1.13 -12.68
CA VAL A 141 6.84 0.81 -11.47
C VAL A 141 8.19 0.31 -11.92
N ARG A 142 9.27 0.89 -11.37
CA ARG A 142 10.65 0.46 -11.62
C ARG A 142 11.33 0.08 -10.31
N TYR A 143 12.02 -1.04 -10.31
CA TYR A 143 12.83 -1.50 -9.20
C TYR A 143 14.15 -0.74 -9.15
N ARG A 144 14.45 -0.11 -8.02
CA ARG A 144 15.71 0.57 -7.75
C ARG A 144 16.36 -0.01 -6.51
N GLU A 145 17.58 -0.52 -6.67
CA GLU A 145 18.38 -1.13 -5.59
C GLU A 145 17.69 -2.32 -4.89
N CYS A 146 16.69 -2.92 -5.53
CA CYS A 146 15.96 -4.05 -4.99
C CYS A 146 15.52 -5.04 -6.07
N GLU A 147 15.04 -6.18 -5.59
CA GLU A 147 14.36 -7.23 -6.33
C GLU A 147 13.25 -7.82 -5.45
N GLY A 148 12.42 -8.70 -5.97
CA GLY A 148 11.39 -9.38 -5.18
C GLY A 148 10.11 -9.68 -5.96
N ASN A 149 9.28 -10.51 -5.39
CA ASN A 149 7.99 -10.89 -5.95
C ASN A 149 6.95 -9.82 -5.62
N LEU A 150 6.51 -9.05 -6.62
CA LEU A 150 5.46 -8.05 -6.48
C LEU A 150 4.09 -8.70 -6.71
N LYS A 151 3.19 -8.57 -5.75
CA LYS A 151 1.87 -9.20 -5.78
C LYS A 151 0.73 -8.22 -6.05
N LYS A 152 0.85 -7.01 -5.53
CA LYS A 152 -0.22 -6.02 -5.60
C LYS A 152 0.33 -4.59 -5.49
N VAL A 153 -0.30 -3.67 -6.19
CA VAL A 153 -0.15 -2.23 -6.01
C VAL A 153 -1.53 -1.64 -5.77
N VAL A 154 -1.63 -0.70 -4.83
CA VAL A 154 -2.88 0.02 -4.54
C VAL A 154 -2.59 1.51 -4.50
N PHE A 155 -3.37 2.31 -5.23
CA PHE A 155 -3.48 3.74 -5.01
C PHE A 155 -4.64 3.97 -4.04
N TYR A 156 -4.35 4.44 -2.82
CA TYR A 156 -5.33 4.65 -1.77
C TYR A 156 -5.76 6.13 -1.70
N THR A 157 -6.97 6.34 -1.21
CA THR A 157 -7.63 7.64 -1.21
C THR A 157 -7.52 8.39 0.12
N GLU A 158 -7.24 7.68 1.22
CA GLU A 158 -7.12 8.25 2.55
C GLU A 158 -5.65 8.52 2.88
N GLU A 159 -5.33 9.76 3.26
CA GLU A 159 -3.99 10.15 3.66
C GLU A 159 -3.58 9.45 4.97
N LEU A 160 -2.38 8.88 4.99
CA LEU A 160 -1.83 8.22 6.15
C LEU A 160 -1.13 9.23 7.05
N SER A 161 -1.17 9.00 8.37
CA SER A 161 -0.27 9.68 9.29
C SER A 161 1.19 9.22 9.10
N ASP A 162 2.16 10.02 9.52
CA ASP A 162 3.58 9.66 9.42
C ASP A 162 3.90 8.32 10.11
N SER A 163 3.19 8.00 11.20
CA SER A 163 3.36 6.73 11.92
C SER A 163 2.79 5.51 11.19
N ASP A 164 1.93 5.74 10.19
CA ASP A 164 1.27 4.69 9.40
C ASP A 164 1.95 4.47 8.05
N MET A 165 2.90 5.33 7.68
CA MET A 165 3.75 5.13 6.50
C MET A 165 4.82 4.07 6.76
N GLY A 166 5.34 3.47 5.67
CA GLY A 166 6.32 2.40 5.72
C GLY A 166 5.67 1.00 5.73
N GLU A 167 6.32 0.07 6.38
CA GLU A 167 5.82 -1.31 6.49
C GLU A 167 4.53 -1.38 7.30
N MET A 168 3.46 -1.87 6.68
CA MET A 168 2.20 -2.10 7.37
C MET A 168 2.35 -3.28 8.33
N LYS A 169 2.18 -3.01 9.62
CA LYS A 169 2.22 -4.07 10.64
C LYS A 169 0.98 -4.95 10.51
N ASP A 170 1.21 -6.26 10.38
CA ASP A 170 0.13 -7.24 10.37
C ASP A 170 -0.65 -7.15 11.71
N PRO A 171 -1.98 -6.99 11.71
CA PRO A 171 -2.79 -6.99 12.93
C PRO A 171 -2.58 -8.24 13.79
N VAL A 172 -2.36 -9.40 13.17
CA VAL A 172 -2.06 -10.66 13.88
C VAL A 172 -0.70 -10.59 14.56
N TYR A 173 0.30 -10.02 13.89
CA TYR A 173 1.64 -9.85 14.47
C TYR A 173 1.64 -8.83 15.63
N GLN A 174 0.88 -7.75 15.49
CA GLN A 174 0.69 -6.77 16.57
C GLN A 174 0.03 -7.43 17.80
N TYR A 175 -1.00 -8.25 17.58
CA TYR A 175 -1.67 -8.95 18.66
C TYR A 175 -0.76 -9.96 19.36
N GLN A 176 0.00 -10.75 18.61
CA GLN A 176 0.99 -11.69 19.16
C GLN A 176 2.11 -10.95 19.93
N SER A 177 2.58 -9.82 19.42
CA SER A 177 3.57 -8.98 20.07
C SER A 177 3.05 -8.37 21.37
N LEU A 178 1.78 -7.97 21.41
CA LEU A 178 1.11 -7.49 22.62
C LEU A 178 0.92 -8.60 23.67
N LEU A 179 0.54 -9.81 23.23
CA LEU A 179 0.44 -10.99 24.11
C LEU A 179 1.79 -11.35 24.72
N ALA A 180 2.87 -11.34 23.93
CA ALA A 180 4.22 -11.61 24.41
C ALA A 180 4.68 -10.56 25.44
N LYS A 181 4.40 -9.28 25.16
CA LYS A 181 4.68 -8.18 26.08
C LYS A 181 3.89 -8.26 27.39
N ASN A 182 2.63 -8.63 27.31
CA ASN A 182 1.79 -8.83 28.48
C ASN A 182 2.25 -10.04 29.30
N ALA A 183 2.68 -11.13 28.66
CA ALA A 183 3.25 -12.30 29.35
C ALA A 183 4.55 -11.91 30.09
N GLU A 184 5.44 -11.11 29.48
CA GLU A 184 6.65 -10.62 30.12
C GLU A 184 6.35 -9.71 31.34
N ILE A 185 5.31 -8.90 31.24
CA ILE A 185 4.86 -8.04 32.37
C ILE A 185 4.33 -8.89 33.50
N ILE A 186 3.54 -9.92 33.21
CA ILE A 186 3.00 -10.85 34.21
C ILE A 186 4.13 -11.62 34.89
N GLU A 187 5.09 -12.16 34.13
CA GLU A 187 6.24 -12.87 34.67
C GLU A 187 7.10 -11.96 35.58
N LYS A 188 7.30 -10.69 35.23
CA LYS A 188 7.98 -9.73 36.08
C LYS A 188 7.18 -9.41 37.35
N ALA A 189 5.88 -9.27 37.24
CA ALA A 189 5.01 -9.04 38.40
C ALA A 189 5.02 -10.23 39.36
N ASP A 190 4.98 -11.47 38.84
CA ASP A 190 5.06 -12.70 39.62
C ASP A 190 6.43 -12.90 40.29
N SER A 191 7.51 -12.33 39.72
CA SER A 191 8.85 -12.41 40.24
C SER A 191 9.23 -11.27 41.19
N ASP A 192 8.37 -10.27 41.33
CA ASP A 192 8.62 -9.13 42.26
C ASP A 192 8.26 -9.53 43.71
N PRO A 193 9.25 -9.66 44.62
CA PRO A 193 9.01 -10.06 45.97
C PRO A 193 8.14 -9.07 46.77
N HIS A 194 8.04 -7.80 46.35
CA HIS A 194 7.19 -6.82 46.97
C HIS A 194 5.71 -6.95 46.63
N LEU A 195 5.37 -7.56 45.50
CA LEU A 195 3.99 -7.84 45.12
C LEU A 195 3.46 -9.14 45.74
N ASN A 196 4.36 -10.06 46.14
CA ASN A 196 4.00 -11.32 46.75
C ASN A 196 3.81 -11.22 48.29
N ASP A 197 4.38 -10.18 48.94
CA ASP A 197 4.30 -10.00 50.43
C ASP A 197 3.07 -9.16 50.88
N GLU A 198 2.46 -8.40 50.02
CA GLU A 198 1.24 -7.65 50.32
C GLU A 198 -0.03 -8.36 49.82
N GLY A 199 -0.23 -9.55 50.28
CA GLY A 199 -1.50 -10.29 50.21
C GLY A 199 -2.30 -10.07 48.93
N ALA A 200 -2.50 -11.12 48.18
CA ALA A 200 -3.37 -11.18 47.03
C ALA A 200 -4.57 -10.23 47.18
N ILE A 201 -4.68 -9.24 46.33
CA ILE A 201 -5.93 -8.49 46.17
C ILE A 201 -6.91 -9.50 45.60
N GLY A 202 -7.69 -10.11 46.52
CA GLY A 202 -8.72 -11.05 46.15
C GLY A 202 -9.77 -10.33 45.31
N TRP A 203 -9.93 -10.78 44.10
CA TRP A 203 -11.12 -10.49 43.33
C TRP A 203 -12.27 -11.29 43.94
N THR A 204 -13.14 -10.62 44.66
CA THR A 204 -14.47 -11.14 45.02
C THR A 204 -15.50 -10.68 44.03
#